data_0b69bda1f26451c0de0618c6c5237ca4
#
_entry.id   0b69bda1f26451c0de0618c6c5237ca4
#
_cell.length_a   1.000
_cell.length_b   1.000
_cell.length_c   1.000
_cell.angle_alpha   90.00
_cell.angle_beta   90.00
_cell.angle_gamma   90.00
#
_symmetry.space_group_name_H-M   'P 1'
#
loop_
_entity.id
_entity.type
_entity.pdbx_description
1 polymer ?
#
loop_
_entity_poly.entity_id
_entity_poly.type
_entity_poly.pdbx_seq_one_letter_code
_entity_poly.pdbx_strand_id
1 'polypeptide(L)'
;MANERSLRVWLVAIVGLPPAIGAGAGCVGNAGGESIDFPVAAAGPEGAVAGQPLACASDPGWDVTLTQASLHIGAIYLNQAMPVSGAQATGCYLTGTYVAQETSGIDVDLLSADPQPFPAKAHGITIPSPEIGEVWLTRGSLTAVPSSNPIMPVLIVAGTATESATAASIPFTGTVTIESAYQATGASAGGDPICKKRLVSLIPAPVTLQDTGGLLLRVDPCRLFIGVDFSLVPAGPGVGTFQFVDDPNAAGYSPTGSALYGNLHSTGPYTFAWETDL
;
A
#
# COMPACT_ATOMS: atom_id res chain seq x y z
N MET A 1 -1.85 -14.08 -79.61
CA MET A 1 -2.62 -12.88 -79.27
C MET A 1 -2.71 -12.86 -77.76
N ALA A 2 -1.76 -12.14 -77.10
CA ALA A 2 -1.67 -12.02 -75.66
C ALA A 2 -2.26 -10.67 -75.25
N ASN A 3 -3.14 -10.67 -74.29
CA ASN A 3 -3.85 -9.50 -73.77
C ASN A 3 -3.26 -9.17 -72.37
N GLU A 4 -2.36 -8.22 -72.34
CA GLU A 4 -1.78 -7.72 -71.11
C GLU A 4 -2.79 -6.78 -70.40
N ARG A 5 -3.29 -7.16 -69.23
CA ARG A 5 -4.02 -6.29 -68.34
C ARG A 5 -3.08 -5.73 -67.29
N SER A 6 -2.77 -4.46 -67.41
CA SER A 6 -2.03 -3.63 -66.48
C SER A 6 -2.81 -3.51 -65.17
N LEU A 7 -2.28 -4.03 -64.08
CA LEU A 7 -2.82 -3.90 -62.70
C LEU A 7 -2.17 -2.63 -62.09
N ARG A 8 -2.99 -1.57 -61.97
CA ARG A 8 -2.59 -0.36 -61.22
C ARG A 8 -2.78 -0.61 -59.72
N VAL A 9 -1.68 -0.79 -59.01
CA VAL A 9 -1.63 -0.82 -57.54
C VAL A 9 -1.72 0.62 -57.01
N TRP A 10 -2.82 0.92 -56.32
CA TRP A 10 -2.95 2.16 -55.54
C TRP A 10 -2.28 1.96 -54.17
N LEU A 11 -1.19 2.65 -53.93
CA LEU A 11 -0.58 2.78 -52.60
C LEU A 11 -1.42 3.72 -51.78
N VAL A 12 -2.17 3.19 -50.83
CA VAL A 12 -2.83 3.97 -49.79
C VAL A 12 -1.81 4.22 -48.68
N ALA A 13 -1.32 5.45 -48.59
CA ALA A 13 -0.48 5.90 -47.47
C ALA A 13 -1.36 5.99 -46.21
N ILE A 14 -1.24 5.03 -45.34
CA ILE A 14 -1.83 5.07 -44.00
C ILE A 14 -0.93 6.02 -43.16
N VAL A 15 -1.37 7.25 -42.98
CA VAL A 15 -0.81 8.17 -42.01
C VAL A 15 -1.15 7.63 -40.63
N GLY A 16 -0.19 6.96 -40.00
CA GLY A 16 -0.31 6.50 -38.61
C GLY A 16 -0.37 7.73 -37.69
N LEU A 17 -1.51 7.98 -37.09
CA LEU A 17 -1.59 8.82 -35.91
C LEU A 17 -0.87 8.08 -34.76
N PRO A 18 0.02 8.76 -34.01
CA PRO A 18 0.59 8.18 -32.80
C PRO A 18 -0.57 7.94 -31.79
N PRO A 19 -0.53 6.82 -31.05
CA PRO A 19 -1.46 6.62 -29.95
C PRO A 19 -1.22 7.72 -28.94
N ALA A 20 -2.23 8.55 -28.68
CA ALA A 20 -2.25 9.41 -27.53
C ALA A 20 -2.24 8.51 -26.29
N ILE A 21 -1.08 8.43 -25.63
CA ILE A 21 -0.96 7.86 -24.29
C ILE A 21 -1.76 8.79 -23.40
N GLY A 22 -3.02 8.46 -23.19
CA GLY A 22 -3.86 9.07 -22.20
C GLY A 22 -3.27 8.73 -20.81
N ALA A 23 -2.39 9.61 -20.32
CA ALA A 23 -2.13 9.72 -18.90
C ALA A 23 -3.51 9.94 -18.26
N GLY A 24 -4.00 8.95 -17.50
CA GLY A 24 -5.20 9.07 -16.69
C GLY A 24 -4.96 10.18 -15.67
N ALA A 25 -5.26 11.41 -16.06
CA ALA A 25 -5.35 12.51 -15.13
C ALA A 25 -6.52 12.19 -14.20
N GLY A 26 -6.22 11.66 -13.02
CA GLY A 26 -7.15 11.68 -11.90
C GLY A 26 -7.63 13.12 -11.78
N CYS A 27 -8.95 13.34 -11.76
CA CYS A 27 -9.53 14.66 -11.65
C CYS A 27 -9.17 15.28 -10.31
N VAL A 28 -8.04 15.98 -10.22
CA VAL A 28 -7.79 16.94 -9.15
C VAL A 28 -8.78 18.08 -9.40
N GLY A 29 -9.76 18.20 -8.52
CA GLY A 29 -10.83 19.18 -8.67
C GLY A 29 -10.26 20.60 -8.72
N ASN A 30 -10.84 21.43 -9.57
CA ASN A 30 -10.42 22.81 -9.78
C ASN A 30 -10.90 23.68 -8.59
N ALA A 31 -10.23 23.59 -7.43
CA ALA A 31 -10.64 24.22 -6.18
C ALA A 31 -9.98 25.60 -5.92
N GLY A 32 -9.30 26.18 -6.91
CA GLY A 32 -8.78 27.55 -6.85
C GLY A 32 -7.40 27.70 -6.20
N GLY A 33 -6.71 26.59 -5.83
CA GLY A 33 -5.33 26.59 -5.37
C GLY A 33 -4.32 26.57 -6.51
N GLU A 34 -3.06 26.88 -6.20
CA GLU A 34 -1.93 26.73 -7.10
C GLU A 34 -1.58 25.24 -7.25
N SER A 35 -1.30 24.82 -8.49
CA SER A 35 -0.82 23.47 -8.78
C SER A 35 0.67 23.37 -8.44
N ILE A 36 1.05 22.37 -7.67
CA ILE A 36 2.43 22.14 -7.24
C ILE A 36 2.84 20.68 -7.41
N ASP A 37 4.15 20.49 -7.64
CA ASP A 37 4.80 19.16 -7.62
C ASP A 37 5.80 19.12 -6.48
N PHE A 38 5.63 18.16 -5.56
CA PHE A 38 6.46 18.05 -4.37
C PHE A 38 7.00 16.63 -4.19
N PRO A 39 8.17 16.45 -3.55
CA PRO A 39 8.69 15.13 -3.24
C PRO A 39 7.81 14.42 -2.20
N VAL A 40 7.76 13.11 -2.31
CA VAL A 40 7.13 12.23 -1.33
C VAL A 40 8.15 11.18 -0.92
N ALA A 41 8.20 10.89 0.36
CA ALA A 41 9.00 9.80 0.89
C ALA A 41 8.19 8.98 1.91
N ALA A 42 8.62 7.74 2.12
CA ALA A 42 8.13 6.92 3.21
C ALA A 42 9.30 6.45 4.08
N ALA A 43 9.02 6.19 5.36
CA ALA A 43 10.03 5.76 6.34
C ALA A 43 9.40 4.89 7.43
N GLY A 44 10.23 4.17 8.16
CA GLY A 44 9.86 3.57 9.44
C GLY A 44 9.73 4.62 10.56
N PRO A 45 9.53 4.16 11.82
CA PRO A 45 9.41 5.06 12.96
C PRO A 45 10.73 5.80 13.23
N GLU A 46 10.67 6.97 13.86
CA GLU A 46 11.84 7.82 14.15
C GLU A 46 12.98 7.13 14.90
N GLY A 47 12.69 6.13 15.71
CA GLY A 47 13.69 5.37 16.45
C GLY A 47 14.32 4.21 15.68
N ALA A 48 13.89 3.92 14.46
CA ALA A 48 14.45 2.84 13.66
C ALA A 48 15.83 3.21 13.09
N VAL A 49 16.76 2.25 13.09
CA VAL A 49 18.11 2.45 12.56
C VAL A 49 18.36 1.40 11.48
N ALA A 50 18.59 1.83 10.26
CA ALA A 50 18.79 0.96 9.10
C ALA A 50 19.82 -0.15 9.40
N GLY A 51 19.45 -1.40 9.08
CA GLY A 51 20.29 -2.58 9.34
C GLY A 51 20.36 -3.05 10.79
N GLN A 52 19.61 -2.43 11.71
CA GLN A 52 19.48 -2.87 13.10
C GLN A 52 18.09 -3.47 13.34
N PRO A 53 18.00 -4.49 14.23
CA PRO A 53 16.70 -5.00 14.66
C PRO A 53 15.89 -3.92 15.40
N LEU A 54 14.56 -3.94 15.19
CA LEU A 54 13.63 -3.06 15.88
C LEU A 54 12.87 -3.85 16.95
N ALA A 55 12.99 -3.41 18.20
CA ALA A 55 12.24 -3.99 19.30
C ALA A 55 10.85 -3.36 19.41
N CYS A 56 9.82 -4.20 19.47
CA CYS A 56 8.42 -3.82 19.64
C CYS A 56 7.84 -4.54 20.86
N ALA A 57 7.07 -3.83 21.66
CA ALA A 57 6.19 -4.50 22.61
C ALA A 57 4.89 -4.91 21.92
N SER A 58 4.45 -6.14 22.08
CA SER A 58 3.15 -6.60 21.58
C SER A 58 2.24 -7.01 22.74
N ASP A 59 0.94 -6.94 22.50
CA ASP A 59 -0.11 -7.39 23.40
C ASP A 59 -0.81 -8.59 22.74
N PRO A 60 -1.00 -9.73 23.42
CA PRO A 60 -0.94 -10.00 24.85
C PRO A 60 0.33 -10.76 25.30
N GLY A 61 1.33 -10.06 25.78
CA GLY A 61 2.42 -10.71 26.51
C GLY A 61 3.58 -11.26 25.66
N TRP A 62 3.73 -10.78 24.44
CA TRP A 62 4.85 -11.07 23.55
C TRP A 62 5.71 -9.84 23.31
N ASP A 63 7.01 -9.97 23.39
CA ASP A 63 7.98 -8.98 22.95
C ASP A 63 8.49 -9.38 21.57
N VAL A 64 8.32 -8.50 20.58
CA VAL A 64 8.71 -8.77 19.18
C VAL A 64 9.98 -8.01 18.85
N THR A 65 10.95 -8.71 18.27
CA THR A 65 12.14 -8.08 17.68
C THR A 65 12.14 -8.35 16.18
N LEU A 66 11.95 -7.32 15.38
CA LEU A 66 11.94 -7.41 13.93
C LEU A 66 13.35 -7.33 13.38
N THR A 67 13.70 -8.24 12.49
CA THR A 67 14.94 -8.24 11.70
C THR A 67 14.71 -7.91 10.23
N GLN A 68 13.44 -7.93 9.81
CA GLN A 68 12.99 -7.50 8.49
C GLN A 68 11.56 -6.95 8.61
N ALA A 69 11.32 -5.82 7.97
CA ALA A 69 9.98 -5.30 7.74
C ALA A 69 10.00 -4.45 6.46
N SER A 70 9.43 -4.96 5.38
CA SER A 70 9.36 -4.29 4.08
C SER A 70 7.90 -4.18 3.65
N LEU A 71 7.48 -2.96 3.29
CA LEU A 71 6.12 -2.66 2.85
C LEU A 71 6.14 -2.08 1.44
N HIS A 72 5.31 -2.63 0.55
CA HIS A 72 5.03 -2.00 -0.73
C HIS A 72 3.84 -1.04 -0.61
N ILE A 73 4.07 0.21 -0.99
CA ILE A 73 3.05 1.24 -1.08
C ILE A 73 2.87 1.54 -2.57
N GLY A 74 1.69 1.23 -3.12
CA GLY A 74 1.41 1.39 -4.55
C GLY A 74 1.03 2.82 -4.93
N ALA A 75 0.37 3.54 -4.02
CA ALA A 75 0.01 4.95 -4.20
C ALA A 75 -0.32 5.62 -2.86
N ILE A 76 -0.25 6.94 -2.87
CA ILE A 76 -0.74 7.82 -1.80
C ILE A 76 -1.68 8.84 -2.42
N TYR A 77 -2.82 9.05 -1.77
CA TYR A 77 -3.75 10.13 -2.10
C TYR A 77 -4.05 10.98 -0.88
N LEU A 78 -4.20 12.27 -1.08
CA LEU A 78 -4.67 13.20 -0.06
C LEU A 78 -6.04 13.74 -0.45
N ASN A 79 -6.96 13.79 0.51
CA ASN A 79 -8.33 14.25 0.33
C ASN A 79 -8.63 15.40 1.30
N GLN A 80 -9.42 16.38 0.85
CA GLN A 80 -9.77 17.58 1.61
C GLN A 80 -10.62 17.28 2.84
N ALA A 81 -11.50 16.31 2.79
CA ALA A 81 -12.51 16.14 3.82
C ALA A 81 -12.91 14.68 4.03
N MET A 82 -13.31 14.39 5.26
CA MET A 82 -13.87 13.09 5.60
C MET A 82 -15.22 12.89 4.89
N PRO A 83 -15.42 11.78 4.17
CA PRO A 83 -16.72 11.47 3.58
C PRO A 83 -17.79 11.32 4.67
N VAL A 84 -18.89 12.02 4.50
CA VAL A 84 -19.96 12.12 5.52
C VAL A 84 -21.08 11.07 5.40
N SER A 85 -21.03 10.16 4.43
CA SER A 85 -22.09 9.18 4.22
C SER A 85 -21.64 7.88 3.59
N GLY A 86 -22.52 6.83 3.69
CA GLY A 86 -22.31 5.47 3.19
C GLY A 86 -22.07 5.30 1.67
N ALA A 87 -21.78 6.36 0.93
CA ALA A 87 -21.30 6.31 -0.45
C ALA A 87 -20.03 5.46 -0.63
N GLN A 88 -19.33 5.18 0.47
CA GLN A 88 -18.20 4.24 0.53
C GLN A 88 -18.59 2.78 0.27
N ALA A 89 -19.87 2.46 0.27
CA ALA A 89 -20.31 1.08 0.24
C ALA A 89 -19.97 0.33 -1.06
N THR A 90 -19.78 1.03 -2.17
CA THR A 90 -19.61 0.41 -3.50
C THR A 90 -18.40 0.87 -4.30
N GLY A 91 -17.67 1.91 -3.87
CA GLY A 91 -16.56 2.49 -4.61
C GLY A 91 -15.18 2.02 -4.13
N CYS A 92 -14.21 2.08 -5.03
CA CYS A 92 -12.79 1.88 -4.73
C CYS A 92 -12.08 3.20 -4.33
N TYR A 93 -12.76 4.32 -4.45
CA TYR A 93 -12.28 5.64 -4.09
C TYR A 93 -13.20 6.24 -3.02
N LEU A 94 -12.61 7.00 -2.12
CA LEU A 94 -13.40 7.80 -1.18
C LEU A 94 -14.10 8.91 -1.92
N THR A 95 -15.33 9.21 -1.50
CA THR A 95 -16.04 10.41 -1.96
C THR A 95 -15.41 11.63 -1.31
N GLY A 96 -15.01 12.61 -2.12
CA GLY A 96 -14.41 13.83 -1.62
C GLY A 96 -13.68 14.57 -2.71
N THR A 97 -12.91 15.58 -2.32
CA THR A 97 -12.04 16.33 -3.23
C THR A 97 -10.61 15.88 -3.01
N TYR A 98 -10.09 15.14 -3.96
CA TYR A 98 -8.68 14.78 -3.96
C TYR A 98 -7.83 16.01 -4.27
N VAL A 99 -6.88 16.29 -3.39
CA VAL A 99 -6.02 17.49 -3.47
C VAL A 99 -4.59 17.17 -3.85
N ALA A 100 -4.15 15.91 -3.68
CA ALA A 100 -2.84 15.47 -4.16
C ALA A 100 -2.81 13.95 -4.39
N GLN A 101 -1.87 13.51 -5.24
CA GLN A 101 -1.63 12.11 -5.52
C GLN A 101 -0.16 11.82 -5.84
N GLU A 102 0.31 10.64 -5.42
CA GLU A 102 1.54 10.00 -5.82
C GLU A 102 1.22 8.55 -6.19
N THR A 103 1.63 8.06 -7.37
CA THR A 103 1.20 6.77 -7.93
C THR A 103 2.33 5.93 -8.52
N SER A 104 3.59 6.30 -8.29
CA SER A 104 4.73 5.55 -8.84
C SER A 104 5.06 4.27 -8.05
N GLY A 105 4.62 4.22 -6.78
CA GLY A 105 4.86 3.12 -5.87
C GLY A 105 6.31 2.97 -5.39
N ILE A 106 6.48 2.37 -4.21
CA ILE A 106 7.78 2.13 -3.59
C ILE A 106 7.76 0.90 -2.67
N ASP A 107 8.88 0.21 -2.56
CA ASP A 107 9.17 -0.74 -1.49
C ASP A 107 9.95 -0.03 -0.39
N VAL A 108 9.40 0.01 0.82
CA VAL A 108 9.94 0.75 1.97
C VAL A 108 10.52 -0.21 2.99
N ASP A 109 11.77 0.02 3.41
CA ASP A 109 12.32 -0.63 4.61
C ASP A 109 11.79 0.09 5.86
N LEU A 110 10.91 -0.57 6.59
CA LEU A 110 10.31 -0.03 7.81
C LEU A 110 11.24 -0.10 9.02
N LEU A 111 12.41 -0.72 8.88
CA LEU A 111 13.45 -0.71 9.92
C LEU A 111 14.43 0.47 9.75
N SER A 112 14.13 1.43 8.88
CA SER A 112 14.90 2.66 8.70
C SER A 112 14.03 3.89 8.97
N ALA A 113 14.51 4.80 9.81
CA ALA A 113 13.90 6.11 10.01
C ALA A 113 14.22 7.08 8.87
N ASP A 114 15.22 6.77 8.04
CA ASP A 114 15.63 7.62 6.92
C ASP A 114 14.53 7.69 5.85
N PRO A 115 14.17 8.88 5.37
CA PRO A 115 13.20 9.03 4.29
C PRO A 115 13.65 8.33 3.00
N GLN A 116 12.80 7.45 2.48
CA GLN A 116 13.01 6.72 1.24
C GLN A 116 12.10 7.33 0.17
N PRO A 117 12.66 8.02 -0.85
CA PRO A 117 11.88 8.81 -1.78
C PRO A 117 11.11 7.93 -2.78
N PHE A 118 9.89 8.31 -3.10
CA PHE A 118 9.16 7.75 -4.24
C PHE A 118 9.85 8.11 -5.55
N PRO A 119 9.75 7.24 -6.58
CA PRO A 119 10.40 7.48 -7.87
C PRO A 119 9.93 8.74 -8.59
N ALA A 120 8.68 9.18 -8.37
CA ALA A 120 8.12 10.39 -8.95
C ALA A 120 7.70 11.39 -7.85
N LYS A 121 7.52 12.64 -8.25
CA LYS A 121 6.90 13.65 -7.39
C LYS A 121 5.39 13.46 -7.36
N ALA A 122 4.78 13.79 -6.22
CA ALA A 122 3.35 13.97 -6.16
C ALA A 122 2.93 15.22 -6.92
N HIS A 123 1.71 15.18 -7.45
CA HIS A 123 1.02 16.33 -8.01
C HIS A 123 -0.14 16.71 -7.10
N GLY A 124 -0.27 18.00 -6.79
CA GLY A 124 -1.31 18.49 -5.90
C GLY A 124 -1.69 19.94 -6.12
N ILE A 125 -2.64 20.40 -5.30
CA ILE A 125 -3.08 21.81 -5.24
C ILE A 125 -2.95 22.32 -3.81
N THR A 126 -2.54 23.58 -3.65
CA THR A 126 -2.27 24.16 -2.32
C THR A 126 -3.52 24.47 -1.51
N ILE A 127 -4.66 24.60 -2.15
CA ILE A 127 -5.95 24.91 -1.53
C ILE A 127 -7.04 24.03 -2.18
N PRO A 128 -7.88 23.36 -1.41
CA PRO A 128 -7.92 23.31 0.06
C PRO A 128 -6.83 22.44 0.67
N SER A 129 -6.55 22.61 1.97
CA SER A 129 -5.64 21.73 2.70
C SER A 129 -6.25 20.34 2.84
N PRO A 130 -5.45 19.27 2.72
CA PRO A 130 -5.91 17.92 2.99
C PRO A 130 -6.16 17.71 4.49
N GLU A 131 -7.13 16.85 4.80
CA GLU A 131 -7.43 16.40 6.15
C GLU A 131 -7.19 14.89 6.30
N ILE A 132 -7.25 14.16 5.17
CA ILE A 132 -7.21 12.71 5.12
C ILE A 132 -6.23 12.24 4.07
N GLY A 133 -5.47 11.20 4.45
CA GLY A 133 -4.62 10.41 3.56
C GLY A 133 -5.20 9.03 3.29
N GLU A 134 -4.85 8.50 2.14
CA GLU A 134 -5.09 7.13 1.71
C GLU A 134 -3.76 6.48 1.31
N VAL A 135 -3.56 5.25 1.74
CA VAL A 135 -2.42 4.41 1.34
C VAL A 135 -2.95 3.19 0.59
N TRP A 136 -2.45 2.96 -0.61
CA TRP A 136 -2.81 1.80 -1.41
C TRP A 136 -1.81 0.67 -1.23
N LEU A 137 -2.26 -0.42 -0.61
CA LEU A 137 -1.50 -1.65 -0.39
C LEU A 137 -1.64 -2.55 -1.63
N THR A 138 -0.91 -2.25 -2.69
CA THR A 138 -1.00 -3.02 -3.93
C THR A 138 0.27 -2.95 -4.77
N ARG A 139 0.58 -4.06 -5.45
CA ARG A 139 1.53 -4.12 -6.55
C ARG A 139 0.75 -4.17 -7.86
N GLY A 140 0.58 -3.05 -8.52
CA GLY A 140 -0.19 -2.92 -9.76
C GLY A 140 -1.57 -2.31 -9.53
N SER A 141 -2.61 -2.87 -10.12
CA SER A 141 -3.96 -2.28 -10.06
C SER A 141 -4.62 -2.50 -8.71
N LEU A 142 -5.26 -1.45 -8.18
CA LEU A 142 -6.08 -1.54 -6.98
C LEU A 142 -7.24 -2.54 -7.12
N THR A 143 -7.82 -2.63 -8.30
CA THR A 143 -9.01 -3.45 -8.61
C THR A 143 -8.70 -4.80 -9.22
N ALA A 144 -7.56 -4.97 -9.88
CA ALA A 144 -7.22 -6.23 -10.53
C ALA A 144 -6.78 -7.27 -9.49
N VAL A 145 -7.25 -8.50 -9.70
CA VAL A 145 -6.75 -9.66 -8.97
C VAL A 145 -5.64 -10.27 -9.81
N PRO A 146 -4.40 -10.38 -9.31
CA PRO A 146 -3.34 -11.04 -10.04
C PRO A 146 -3.74 -12.47 -10.42
N SER A 147 -3.56 -12.83 -11.68
CA SER A 147 -3.79 -14.19 -12.17
C SER A 147 -2.48 -14.98 -12.30
N SER A 148 -1.33 -14.33 -12.04
CA SER A 148 -0.01 -14.93 -12.20
C SER A 148 0.58 -15.38 -10.87
N ASN A 149 1.25 -16.52 -10.91
CA ASN A 149 2.09 -17.02 -9.82
C ASN A 149 3.58 -16.80 -10.22
N PRO A 150 4.47 -16.31 -9.33
CA PRO A 150 4.23 -16.09 -7.91
C PRO A 150 3.50 -14.77 -7.61
N ILE A 151 2.67 -14.85 -6.60
CA ILE A 151 2.00 -13.70 -5.99
C ILE A 151 3.06 -12.88 -5.24
N MET A 152 3.10 -11.58 -5.49
CA MET A 152 4.07 -10.69 -4.87
C MET A 152 3.50 -10.12 -3.56
N PRO A 153 4.13 -10.37 -2.40
CA PRO A 153 3.64 -9.81 -1.15
C PRO A 153 3.74 -8.28 -1.13
N VAL A 154 2.79 -7.64 -0.45
CA VAL A 154 2.81 -6.21 -0.14
C VAL A 154 3.53 -5.94 1.17
N LEU A 155 3.50 -6.88 2.14
CA LEU A 155 4.27 -6.81 3.37
C LEU A 155 5.09 -8.10 3.53
N ILE A 156 6.34 -7.93 3.94
CA ILE A 156 7.24 -9.02 4.35
C ILE A 156 7.80 -8.64 5.72
N VAL A 157 7.67 -9.54 6.68
CA VAL A 157 8.24 -9.37 8.02
C VAL A 157 9.02 -10.61 8.44
N ALA A 158 10.07 -10.43 9.22
CA ALA A 158 10.76 -11.50 9.91
C ALA A 158 11.28 -11.01 11.26
N GLY A 159 11.41 -11.93 12.20
CA GLY A 159 11.88 -11.57 13.52
C GLY A 159 11.77 -12.71 14.52
N THR A 160 11.77 -12.33 15.78
CA THR A 160 11.60 -13.24 16.91
C THR A 160 10.56 -12.67 17.86
N ALA A 161 9.59 -13.48 18.26
CA ALA A 161 8.65 -13.18 19.32
C ALA A 161 9.05 -13.93 20.59
N THR A 162 9.13 -13.24 21.71
CA THR A 162 9.49 -13.82 23.02
C THR A 162 8.32 -13.64 23.97
N GLU A 163 7.82 -14.74 24.51
CA GLU A 163 6.73 -14.70 25.49
C GLU A 163 7.24 -14.12 26.82
N SER A 164 6.64 -13.03 27.29
CA SER A 164 7.09 -12.33 28.49
C SER A 164 6.99 -13.17 29.77
N ALA A 165 6.03 -14.11 29.83
CA ALA A 165 5.82 -14.96 31.01
C ALA A 165 6.80 -16.12 31.12
N THR A 166 7.21 -16.74 30.01
CA THR A 166 8.02 -17.97 29.99
C THR A 166 9.42 -17.78 29.40
N ALA A 167 9.67 -16.63 28.77
CA ALA A 167 10.83 -16.37 27.93
C ALA A 167 10.98 -17.35 26.74
N ALA A 168 9.92 -18.07 26.36
CA ALA A 168 9.91 -18.90 25.17
C ALA A 168 10.03 -18.02 23.93
N SER A 169 10.89 -18.42 22.98
CA SER A 169 11.22 -17.60 21.80
C SER A 169 10.83 -18.32 20.53
N ILE A 170 10.13 -17.61 19.66
CA ILE A 170 9.59 -18.10 18.39
C ILE A 170 10.19 -17.25 17.26
N PRO A 171 11.16 -17.75 16.49
CA PRO A 171 11.58 -17.09 15.27
C PRO A 171 10.49 -17.25 14.20
N PHE A 172 10.13 -16.16 13.54
CA PHE A 172 9.04 -16.16 12.58
C PHE A 172 9.38 -15.42 11.28
N THR A 173 8.65 -15.79 10.23
CA THR A 173 8.50 -15.01 8.99
C THR A 173 7.01 -14.85 8.68
N GLY A 174 6.65 -13.76 8.02
CA GLY A 174 5.28 -13.51 7.63
C GLY A 174 5.19 -12.68 6.36
N THR A 175 4.12 -12.92 5.60
CA THR A 175 3.81 -12.16 4.39
C THR A 175 2.34 -11.80 4.35
N VAL A 176 2.03 -10.63 3.77
CA VAL A 176 0.67 -10.22 3.43
C VAL A 176 0.62 -9.94 1.94
N THR A 177 -0.32 -10.56 1.23
CA THR A 177 -0.42 -10.50 -0.24
C THR A 177 -1.67 -9.77 -0.73
N ILE A 178 -2.75 -9.80 0.02
CA ILE A 178 -4.09 -9.26 -0.30
C ILE A 178 -4.57 -9.76 -1.68
N GLU A 179 -4.60 -11.08 -1.82
CA GLU A 179 -4.91 -11.79 -3.07
C GLU A 179 -6.41 -12.08 -3.26
N SER A 180 -6.71 -12.92 -4.25
CA SER A 180 -8.07 -13.32 -4.63
C SER A 180 -8.89 -13.91 -3.48
N ALA A 181 -8.25 -14.51 -2.49
CA ALA A 181 -8.90 -15.02 -1.30
C ALA A 181 -9.67 -13.96 -0.48
N TYR A 182 -9.22 -12.70 -0.58
CA TYR A 182 -9.90 -11.55 0.03
C TYR A 182 -11.07 -11.00 -0.79
N GLN A 183 -11.21 -11.45 -2.04
CA GLN A 183 -12.31 -10.99 -2.87
C GLN A 183 -13.60 -11.70 -2.46
N ALA A 184 -14.62 -10.93 -2.10
CA ALA A 184 -15.94 -11.48 -1.83
C ALA A 184 -16.52 -12.14 -3.08
N THR A 185 -17.28 -13.22 -2.88
CA THR A 185 -17.94 -14.00 -3.93
C THR A 185 -19.45 -13.84 -3.88
N GLY A 186 -20.13 -14.12 -4.99
CA GLY A 186 -21.57 -14.11 -5.07
C GLY A 186 -22.19 -12.71 -4.85
N ALA A 187 -23.26 -12.63 -4.10
CA ALA A 187 -24.02 -11.39 -3.87
C ALA A 187 -23.22 -10.30 -3.14
N SER A 188 -22.18 -10.66 -2.40
CA SER A 188 -21.34 -9.70 -1.65
C SER A 188 -20.22 -9.12 -2.51
N ALA A 189 -19.93 -9.65 -3.68
CA ALA A 189 -18.78 -9.24 -4.49
C ALA A 189 -18.81 -7.77 -4.88
N GLY A 190 -19.97 -7.23 -5.23
CA GLY A 190 -20.15 -5.81 -5.57
C GLY A 190 -20.16 -4.87 -4.37
N GLY A 191 -20.54 -5.36 -3.20
CA GLY A 191 -20.56 -4.60 -1.95
C GLY A 191 -19.22 -4.60 -1.21
N ASP A 192 -18.38 -5.60 -1.46
CA ASP A 192 -17.06 -5.75 -0.84
C ASP A 192 -15.99 -6.11 -1.89
N PRO A 193 -15.68 -5.18 -2.82
CA PRO A 193 -14.69 -5.42 -3.86
C PRO A 193 -13.27 -5.48 -3.29
N ILE A 194 -12.36 -6.17 -4.01
CA ILE A 194 -10.96 -6.35 -3.58
C ILE A 194 -10.25 -5.04 -3.28
N CYS A 195 -10.59 -3.96 -3.96
CA CYS A 195 -9.97 -2.65 -3.73
C CYS A 195 -10.14 -2.15 -2.29
N LYS A 196 -11.27 -2.44 -1.62
CA LYS A 196 -11.46 -2.09 -0.22
C LYS A 196 -10.51 -2.83 0.72
N LYS A 197 -10.04 -4.01 0.33
CA LYS A 197 -9.07 -4.79 1.10
C LYS A 197 -7.64 -4.28 0.91
N ARG A 198 -7.41 -3.47 -0.13
CA ARG A 198 -6.10 -2.91 -0.51
C ARG A 198 -5.96 -1.43 -0.16
N LEU A 199 -7.01 -0.80 0.31
CA LEU A 199 -7.03 0.61 0.62
C LEU A 199 -7.09 0.83 2.13
N VAL A 200 -6.05 1.48 2.68
CA VAL A 200 -6.08 2.03 4.04
C VAL A 200 -6.54 3.47 3.95
N SER A 201 -7.65 3.78 4.56
CA SER A 201 -8.26 5.09 4.42
C SER A 201 -8.81 5.62 5.72
N LEU A 202 -9.05 6.92 5.68
CA LEU A 202 -9.31 7.85 6.77
C LEU A 202 -8.10 7.98 7.69
N ILE A 203 -6.87 7.93 7.13
CA ILE A 203 -5.66 8.27 7.89
C ILE A 203 -5.66 9.79 8.07
N PRO A 204 -5.58 10.32 9.31
CA PRO A 204 -5.45 11.76 9.51
C PRO A 204 -4.21 12.32 8.80
N ALA A 205 -4.39 13.35 7.97
CA ALA A 205 -3.31 14.00 7.23
C ALA A 205 -3.44 15.54 7.29
N PRO A 206 -3.33 16.15 8.50
CA PRO A 206 -3.48 17.59 8.70
C PRO A 206 -2.20 18.32 8.24
N VAL A 207 -1.89 18.25 6.96
CA VAL A 207 -0.70 18.88 6.37
C VAL A 207 -1.10 20.09 5.54
N THR A 208 -0.16 21.01 5.32
CA THR A 208 -0.34 22.15 4.40
C THR A 208 0.62 21.94 3.24
N LEU A 209 0.05 21.79 2.03
CA LEU A 209 0.84 21.63 0.81
C LEU A 209 1.49 22.94 0.42
N GLN A 210 2.80 22.92 0.15
CA GLN A 210 3.63 24.08 -0.16
C GLN A 210 4.57 23.74 -1.32
N ASP A 211 5.10 24.75 -1.97
CA ASP A 211 6.09 24.62 -3.05
C ASP A 211 7.50 24.25 -2.56
N THR A 212 7.73 24.31 -1.25
CA THR A 212 8.97 23.91 -0.58
C THR A 212 8.71 22.80 0.42
N GLY A 213 9.66 21.88 0.57
CA GLY A 213 9.50 20.69 1.41
C GLY A 213 8.80 19.54 0.68
N GLY A 214 8.31 18.55 1.42
CA GLY A 214 7.69 17.37 0.89
C GLY A 214 6.82 16.61 1.88
N LEU A 215 6.09 15.63 1.38
CA LEU A 215 5.23 14.76 2.17
C LEU A 215 6.02 13.55 2.68
N LEU A 216 6.06 13.35 3.99
CA LEU A 216 6.59 12.15 4.61
C LEU A 216 5.47 11.29 5.15
N LEU A 217 5.45 10.02 4.74
CA LEU A 217 4.63 8.97 5.34
C LEU A 217 5.51 8.11 6.24
N ARG A 218 5.25 8.12 7.56
CA ARG A 218 5.85 7.16 8.47
C ARG A 218 4.92 5.98 8.71
N VAL A 219 5.52 4.78 8.71
CA VAL A 219 4.81 3.54 8.98
C VAL A 219 5.50 2.84 10.16
N ASP A 220 4.76 2.66 11.26
CA ASP A 220 5.26 1.98 12.45
C ASP A 220 4.97 0.47 12.37
N PRO A 221 5.97 -0.38 12.07
CA PRO A 221 5.76 -1.81 11.95
C PRO A 221 5.42 -2.48 13.29
N CYS A 222 5.72 -1.85 14.42
CA CYS A 222 5.37 -2.38 15.73
C CYS A 222 3.86 -2.45 15.93
N ARG A 223 3.12 -1.49 15.35
CA ARG A 223 1.65 -1.49 15.42
C ARG A 223 0.99 -2.63 14.65
N LEU A 224 1.72 -3.27 13.74
CA LEU A 224 1.22 -4.44 13.00
C LEU A 224 1.08 -5.66 13.92
N PHE A 225 1.77 -5.70 15.05
CA PHE A 225 1.81 -6.83 15.96
C PHE A 225 0.94 -6.64 17.21
N ILE A 226 0.18 -5.55 17.33
CA ILE A 226 -0.75 -5.35 18.44
C ILE A 226 -1.82 -6.44 18.42
N GLY A 227 -1.99 -7.15 19.54
CA GLY A 227 -2.98 -8.23 19.69
C GLY A 227 -2.64 -9.51 18.89
N VAL A 228 -1.42 -9.64 18.37
CA VAL A 228 -0.99 -10.84 17.65
C VAL A 228 -0.54 -11.89 18.65
N ASP A 229 -1.22 -13.05 18.65
CA ASP A 229 -0.87 -14.20 19.48
C ASP A 229 0.09 -15.14 18.70
N PHE A 230 1.35 -15.13 19.09
CA PHE A 230 2.38 -15.96 18.45
C PHE A 230 2.30 -17.43 18.82
N SER A 231 1.55 -17.82 19.86
CA SER A 231 1.31 -19.23 20.16
C SER A 231 0.53 -19.94 19.04
N LEU A 232 -0.18 -19.17 18.19
CA LEU A 232 -0.99 -19.65 17.08
C LEU A 232 -0.25 -19.65 15.73
N VAL A 233 1.02 -19.25 15.69
CA VAL A 233 1.79 -19.24 14.44
C VAL A 233 2.11 -20.68 14.02
N PRO A 234 1.76 -21.08 12.78
CA PRO A 234 2.03 -22.43 12.30
C PRO A 234 3.54 -22.70 12.18
N ALA A 235 3.91 -23.98 12.33
CA ALA A 235 5.27 -24.41 11.98
C ALA A 235 5.54 -24.13 10.49
N GLY A 236 6.68 -23.50 10.21
CA GLY A 236 7.13 -23.21 8.86
C GLY A 236 7.79 -24.45 8.20
N PRO A 237 8.29 -24.29 6.96
CA PRO A 237 8.86 -25.39 6.20
C PRO A 237 10.21 -25.90 6.73
N GLY A 238 10.84 -25.20 7.68
CA GLY A 238 12.11 -25.58 8.31
C GLY A 238 11.93 -26.01 9.77
N VAL A 239 12.86 -26.81 10.28
CA VAL A 239 12.88 -27.19 11.70
C VAL A 239 13.07 -25.95 12.57
N GLY A 240 12.15 -25.71 13.51
CA GLY A 240 12.19 -24.58 14.43
C GLY A 240 11.85 -23.23 13.79
N THR A 241 11.33 -23.22 12.56
CA THR A 241 10.80 -22.01 11.93
C THR A 241 9.29 -21.96 12.03
N PHE A 242 8.74 -20.73 12.10
CA PHE A 242 7.32 -20.48 12.12
C PHE A 242 6.99 -19.51 10.99
N GLN A 243 5.91 -19.77 10.28
CA GLN A 243 5.49 -18.94 9.15
C GLN A 243 4.00 -18.68 9.22
N PHE A 244 3.61 -17.44 8.97
CA PHE A 244 2.21 -17.07 8.79
C PHE A 244 2.00 -16.35 7.46
N VAL A 245 0.85 -16.59 6.87
CA VAL A 245 0.38 -15.98 5.63
C VAL A 245 -1.03 -15.46 5.83
N ASP A 246 -1.41 -14.48 5.05
CA ASP A 246 -2.71 -13.84 5.13
C ASP A 246 -3.81 -14.52 4.29
N ASP A 247 -3.44 -15.40 3.34
CA ASP A 247 -4.41 -16.12 2.51
C ASP A 247 -5.16 -17.19 3.31
N PRO A 248 -6.49 -17.01 3.56
CA PRO A 248 -7.27 -17.98 4.32
C PRO A 248 -7.41 -19.35 3.65
N ASN A 249 -7.05 -19.49 2.38
CA ASN A 249 -7.05 -20.78 1.66
C ASN A 249 -5.66 -21.41 1.57
N ALA A 250 -4.60 -20.71 1.99
CA ALA A 250 -3.24 -21.24 1.95
C ALA A 250 -2.98 -22.23 3.10
N ALA A 251 -2.14 -23.23 2.82
CA ALA A 251 -1.55 -24.04 3.89
C ALA A 251 -0.65 -23.12 4.75
N GLY A 252 -0.95 -23.04 6.04
CA GLY A 252 -0.26 -22.12 6.97
C GLY A 252 -1.05 -20.87 7.34
N TYR A 253 -2.29 -20.71 6.81
CA TYR A 253 -3.20 -19.70 7.34
C TYR A 253 -3.44 -19.89 8.84
N SER A 254 -3.41 -18.79 9.57
CA SER A 254 -3.67 -18.78 11.00
C SER A 254 -4.35 -17.49 11.43
N PRO A 255 -4.98 -17.46 12.64
CA PRO A 255 -5.46 -16.21 13.22
C PRO A 255 -4.39 -15.12 13.32
N THR A 256 -3.10 -15.51 13.49
CA THR A 256 -1.96 -14.60 13.51
C THR A 256 -1.80 -13.84 12.19
N GLY A 257 -1.87 -14.53 11.04
CA GLY A 257 -1.82 -13.89 9.72
C GLY A 257 -3.01 -12.95 9.48
N SER A 258 -4.19 -13.35 9.94
CA SER A 258 -5.40 -12.50 9.87
C SER A 258 -5.27 -11.24 10.74
N ALA A 259 -4.70 -11.36 11.94
CA ALA A 259 -4.46 -10.22 12.83
C ALA A 259 -3.44 -9.24 12.20
N LEU A 260 -2.34 -9.76 11.65
CA LEU A 260 -1.34 -8.94 10.95
C LEU A 260 -1.96 -8.17 9.77
N TYR A 261 -2.78 -8.86 8.94
CA TYR A 261 -3.52 -8.20 7.86
C TYR A 261 -4.46 -7.11 8.38
N GLY A 262 -5.24 -7.42 9.43
CA GLY A 262 -6.17 -6.46 10.02
C GLY A 262 -5.48 -5.21 10.55
N ASN A 263 -4.33 -5.37 11.21
CA ASN A 263 -3.53 -4.25 11.71
C ASN A 263 -2.90 -3.45 10.57
N LEU A 264 -2.39 -4.11 9.52
CA LEU A 264 -1.87 -3.44 8.33
C LEU A 264 -2.93 -2.59 7.63
N HIS A 265 -4.18 -3.06 7.61
CA HIS A 265 -5.33 -2.37 7.01
C HIS A 265 -5.94 -1.31 7.93
N SER A 266 -5.50 -1.20 9.18
CA SER A 266 -5.91 -0.15 10.11
C SER A 266 -5.16 1.15 9.86
N THR A 267 -5.68 2.27 10.36
CA THR A 267 -5.01 3.59 10.21
C THR A 267 -3.88 3.80 11.22
N GLY A 268 -3.85 3.00 12.29
CA GLY A 268 -2.93 3.17 13.42
C GLY A 268 -1.44 3.16 13.09
N PRO A 269 -0.96 2.33 12.14
CA PRO A 269 0.45 2.30 11.75
C PRO A 269 0.93 3.54 11.00
N TYR A 270 0.06 4.35 10.41
CA TYR A 270 0.40 5.36 9.42
C TYR A 270 0.31 6.78 10.00
N THR A 271 1.29 7.61 9.67
CA THR A 271 1.32 9.03 10.05
C THR A 271 1.86 9.87 8.90
N PHE A 272 1.11 10.91 8.50
CA PHE A 272 1.54 11.88 7.51
C PHE A 272 2.12 13.12 8.19
N ALA A 273 3.21 13.65 7.64
CA ALA A 273 3.83 14.90 8.03
C ALA A 273 4.30 15.68 6.79
N TRP A 274 4.39 17.01 6.90
CA TRP A 274 5.07 17.84 5.94
C TRP A 274 6.45 18.20 6.48
N GLU A 275 7.50 17.85 5.73
CA GLU A 275 8.88 18.09 6.12
C GLU A 275 9.51 19.15 5.21
N THR A 276 10.18 20.14 5.81
CA THR A 276 10.78 21.26 5.06
C THR A 276 12.06 20.86 4.33
N ASP A 277 12.71 19.80 4.77
CA ASP A 277 14.04 19.36 4.30
C ASP A 277 13.96 18.04 3.47
N LEU A 278 12.78 17.72 2.95
CA LEU A 278 12.56 16.51 2.15
C LEU A 278 12.88 16.74 0.67
#